data_ab4b244753e6e22f336a2f92a7fe3592
#
_entry.id   ab4b244753e6e22f336a2f92a7fe3592
#
_cell.length_a   1.000
_cell.length_b   1.000
_cell.length_c   1.000
_cell.angle_alpha   90.00
_cell.angle_beta   90.00
_cell.angle_gamma   90.00
#
_symmetry.space_group_name_H-M   'P 1'
#
loop_
_entity.id
_entity.type
_entity.pdbx_description
1 polymer ?
#
loop_
_entity_poly.entity_id
_entity_poly.type
_entity_poly.pdbx_seq_one_letter_code
_entity_poly.pdbx_strand_id
1 'polypeptide(L)'
;MKILIIIITCCFSFIGFSQKNDYLVKINGDTVRGEINLKNKIFYVSSPNSVEINADEVKKIKSDKYKGNTVVHCKLELYSDNTNDLELDFIQKGVTDTVMILDEIYSTPKINLYFGKTTWKTHFYFYKTPSDSFPVQLVIRYYLQGGLANYDNDRARYRGDKSKLNIVEDKGYVNQLHAIMSECKKIPETMWELLSYRDYSLKQLIKKYNKCK
;
A
#
# COMPACT_ATOMS: atom_id res chain seq x y z
N MET A 1 29.91 20.97 54.06
CA MET A 1 28.49 21.03 53.66
C MET A 1 28.20 21.69 52.29
N LYS A 2 29.15 22.42 51.68
CA LYS A 2 28.94 23.08 50.34
C LYS A 2 29.17 22.18 49.11
N ILE A 3 29.92 21.08 49.22
CA ILE A 3 30.24 20.16 48.10
C ILE A 3 29.09 19.20 47.79
N LEU A 4 28.25 18.87 48.77
CA LEU A 4 27.11 17.92 48.56
C LEU A 4 25.99 18.52 47.71
N ILE A 5 25.81 19.83 47.72
CA ILE A 5 24.73 20.50 46.97
C ILE A 5 25.05 20.54 45.47
N ILE A 6 26.32 20.61 45.06
CA ILE A 6 26.75 20.67 43.64
C ILE A 6 26.52 19.32 42.94
N ILE A 7 26.68 18.21 43.65
CA ILE A 7 26.48 16.86 43.06
C ILE A 7 24.99 16.58 42.78
N ILE A 8 24.08 17.06 43.61
CA ILE A 8 22.64 16.89 43.43
C ILE A 8 22.12 17.71 42.24
N THR A 9 22.69 18.87 41.99
CA THR A 9 22.27 19.74 40.86
C THR A 9 22.71 19.17 39.50
N CYS A 10 23.83 18.45 39.42
CA CYS A 10 24.27 17.78 38.16
C CYS A 10 23.48 16.53 37.80
N CYS A 11 22.85 15.87 38.78
CA CYS A 11 22.07 14.65 38.47
C CYS A 11 20.68 14.92 37.89
N PHE A 12 20.14 16.12 38.00
CA PHE A 12 18.83 16.47 37.42
C PHE A 12 18.86 16.95 35.96
N SER A 13 20.04 17.11 35.38
CA SER A 13 20.18 17.57 34.01
C SER A 13 20.03 16.47 32.94
N PHE A 14 19.83 15.21 33.32
CA PHE A 14 19.68 14.05 32.41
C PHE A 14 18.28 13.44 32.42
N ILE A 15 17.24 14.22 32.71
CA ILE A 15 15.92 13.81 32.22
C ILE A 15 15.92 14.13 30.71
N GLY A 16 16.61 13.27 29.98
CA GLY A 16 16.53 13.27 28.54
C GLY A 16 15.08 12.97 28.18
N PHE A 17 14.35 13.99 27.75
CA PHE A 17 13.12 13.78 27.01
C PHE A 17 13.50 12.82 25.89
N SER A 18 13.03 11.58 25.94
CA SER A 18 13.06 10.68 24.81
C SER A 18 12.27 11.37 23.71
N GLN A 19 12.95 12.20 22.91
CA GLN A 19 12.34 12.76 21.72
C GLN A 19 11.95 11.58 20.85
N LYS A 20 10.66 11.37 20.66
CA LYS A 20 10.18 10.46 19.65
C LYS A 20 10.91 10.80 18.36
N ASN A 21 11.67 9.84 17.82
CA ASN A 21 12.48 10.02 16.61
C ASN A 21 11.64 9.98 15.33
N ASP A 22 10.37 10.34 15.44
CA ASP A 22 9.47 10.40 14.30
C ASP A 22 9.85 11.58 13.39
N TYR A 23 9.86 11.34 12.11
CA TYR A 23 10.09 12.39 11.11
C TYR A 23 9.40 12.04 9.78
N LEU A 24 9.10 13.08 9.01
CA LEU A 24 8.74 12.94 7.62
C LEU A 24 9.75 13.67 6.72
N VAL A 25 9.88 13.19 5.50
CA VAL A 25 10.71 13.78 4.45
C VAL A 25 9.79 14.25 3.34
N LYS A 26 9.87 15.54 3.02
CA LYS A 26 9.13 16.14 1.91
C LYS A 26 9.72 15.74 0.55
N ILE A 27 8.99 15.95 -0.51
CA ILE A 27 9.44 15.70 -1.90
C ILE A 27 10.66 16.58 -2.24
N ASN A 28 10.73 17.79 -1.74
CA ASN A 28 11.87 18.70 -1.91
C ASN A 28 13.12 18.32 -1.09
N GLY A 29 13.02 17.27 -0.26
CA GLY A 29 14.12 16.78 0.59
C GLY A 29 14.13 17.31 2.01
N ASP A 30 13.30 18.29 2.35
CA ASP A 30 13.22 18.83 3.71
C ASP A 30 12.72 17.76 4.69
N THR A 31 13.27 17.79 5.91
CA THR A 31 12.88 16.86 6.97
C THR A 31 12.22 17.63 8.11
N VAL A 32 11.01 17.20 8.48
CA VAL A 32 10.27 17.73 9.63
C VAL A 32 10.18 16.65 10.70
N ARG A 33 10.59 17.01 11.94
CA ARG A 33 10.64 16.10 13.09
C ARG A 33 9.53 16.43 14.08
N GLY A 34 8.96 15.40 14.71
CA GLY A 34 7.91 15.52 15.71
C GLY A 34 6.93 14.36 15.67
N GLU A 35 6.02 14.30 16.61
CA GLU A 35 4.97 13.28 16.58
C GLU A 35 4.07 13.49 15.36
N ILE A 36 3.83 12.42 14.58
CA ILE A 36 3.16 12.48 13.29
C ILE A 36 1.76 11.88 13.40
N ASN A 37 0.76 12.62 12.93
CA ASN A 37 -0.61 12.16 12.80
C ASN A 37 -1.12 12.45 11.38
N LEU A 38 -1.74 11.47 10.73
CA LEU A 38 -2.39 11.64 9.43
C LEU A 38 -3.91 11.71 9.62
N LYS A 39 -4.53 12.78 9.13
CA LYS A 39 -5.98 12.97 9.11
C LYS A 39 -6.38 13.70 7.83
N ASN A 40 -7.37 13.20 7.12
CA ASN A 40 -7.91 13.83 5.91
C ASN A 40 -6.81 14.24 4.89
N LYS A 41 -5.83 13.36 4.63
CA LYS A 41 -4.69 13.58 3.72
C LYS A 41 -3.73 14.70 4.16
N ILE A 42 -3.80 15.13 5.41
CA ILE A 42 -2.89 16.13 5.99
C ILE A 42 -2.11 15.45 7.12
N PHE A 43 -0.79 15.61 7.08
CA PHE A 43 0.09 15.25 8.17
C PHE A 43 0.20 16.42 9.14
N TYR A 44 -0.15 16.14 10.38
CA TYR A 44 0.05 17.04 11.51
C TYR A 44 1.32 16.61 12.24
N VAL A 45 2.32 17.47 12.28
CA VAL A 45 3.57 17.18 12.97
C VAL A 45 3.65 18.08 14.19
N SER A 46 3.57 17.47 15.38
CA SER A 46 3.72 18.17 16.65
C SER A 46 5.21 18.34 16.95
N SER A 47 5.73 19.49 16.62
CA SER A 47 7.04 20.04 16.99
C SER A 47 6.77 21.31 17.76
N PRO A 48 7.74 22.06 18.35
CA PRO A 48 7.41 23.24 19.18
C PRO A 48 6.27 24.11 18.63
N ASN A 49 6.12 24.15 17.32
CA ASN A 49 4.95 24.70 16.62
C ASN A 49 4.35 23.59 15.75
N SER A 50 3.06 23.29 15.93
CA SER A 50 2.36 22.32 15.07
C SER A 50 2.43 22.76 13.61
N VAL A 51 2.85 21.84 12.72
CA VAL A 51 2.96 22.09 11.28
C VAL A 51 2.00 21.15 10.55
N GLU A 52 1.21 21.70 9.63
CA GLU A 52 0.34 20.96 8.72
C GLU A 52 1.05 20.80 7.37
N ILE A 53 1.08 19.57 6.85
CA ILE A 53 1.75 19.24 5.60
C ILE A 53 0.82 18.36 4.76
N ASN A 54 0.51 18.79 3.54
CA ASN A 54 -0.28 17.97 2.64
C ASN A 54 0.45 16.67 2.30
N ALA A 55 -0.28 15.57 2.19
CA ALA A 55 0.32 14.29 1.86
C ALA A 55 1.03 14.28 0.50
N ASP A 56 0.58 15.10 -0.45
CA ASP A 56 1.20 15.28 -1.76
C ASP A 56 2.63 15.84 -1.68
N GLU A 57 2.95 16.51 -0.58
CA GLU A 57 4.29 17.05 -0.34
C GLU A 57 5.22 16.05 0.35
N VAL A 58 4.69 14.92 0.82
CA VAL A 58 5.44 13.96 1.64
C VAL A 58 5.88 12.77 0.80
N LYS A 59 7.19 12.49 0.81
CA LYS A 59 7.79 11.33 0.13
C LYS A 59 7.96 10.13 1.07
N LYS A 60 8.40 10.38 2.28
CA LYS A 60 8.71 9.34 3.27
C LYS A 60 8.30 9.76 4.67
N ILE A 61 8.05 8.76 5.49
CA ILE A 61 7.76 8.91 6.91
C ILE A 61 8.54 7.86 7.70
N LYS A 62 9.01 8.21 8.88
CA LYS A 62 9.44 7.27 9.91
C LYS A 62 8.68 7.57 11.18
N SER A 63 7.92 6.60 11.67
CA SER A 63 7.14 6.74 12.90
C SER A 63 6.83 5.37 13.47
N ASP A 64 6.81 5.26 14.80
CA ASP A 64 6.41 4.05 15.51
C ASP A 64 4.91 3.74 15.30
N LYS A 65 4.13 4.75 14.96
CA LYS A 65 2.68 4.63 14.72
C LYS A 65 2.36 3.95 13.40
N TYR A 66 3.17 4.15 12.38
CA TYR A 66 2.90 3.67 11.02
C TYR A 66 3.88 2.57 10.63
N LYS A 67 3.34 1.44 10.18
CA LYS A 67 4.13 0.41 9.49
C LYS A 67 4.37 0.88 8.08
N GLY A 68 5.62 0.90 7.66
CA GLY A 68 5.99 1.41 6.35
C GLY A 68 6.60 2.82 6.40
N ASN A 69 7.22 3.18 5.30
CA ASN A 69 7.99 4.42 5.23
C ASN A 69 7.75 5.26 3.97
N THR A 70 7.10 4.70 2.95
CA THR A 70 6.84 5.38 1.69
C THR A 70 5.41 5.91 1.69
N VAL A 71 5.26 7.22 1.51
CA VAL A 71 3.94 7.86 1.41
C VAL A 71 3.57 7.99 -0.05
N VAL A 72 2.34 7.61 -0.38
CA VAL A 72 1.80 7.74 -1.73
C VAL A 72 0.37 8.31 -1.65
N HIS A 73 0.11 9.37 -2.38
CA HIS A 73 -1.24 9.82 -2.68
C HIS A 73 -1.67 9.19 -3.99
N CYS A 74 -2.73 8.40 -3.98
CA CYS A 74 -3.16 7.63 -5.13
C CYS A 74 -4.67 7.49 -5.21
N LYS A 75 -5.12 7.26 -6.43
CA LYS A 75 -6.45 6.74 -6.69
C LYS A 75 -6.40 5.24 -6.52
N LEU A 76 -6.84 4.75 -5.36
CA LEU A 76 -6.85 3.35 -5.01
C LEU A 76 -8.09 2.67 -5.56
N GLU A 77 -7.92 1.65 -6.37
CA GLU A 77 -9.00 0.77 -6.79
C GLU A 77 -9.25 -0.25 -5.68
N LEU A 78 -10.42 -0.15 -5.07
CA LEU A 78 -10.83 -1.04 -3.98
C LEU A 78 -11.32 -2.37 -4.54
N TYR A 79 -11.02 -3.46 -3.84
CA TYR A 79 -11.59 -4.77 -4.09
C TYR A 79 -12.10 -5.40 -2.78
N SER A 80 -13.01 -6.34 -2.90
CA SER A 80 -13.41 -7.20 -1.80
C SER A 80 -13.41 -8.65 -2.29
N ASP A 81 -12.89 -9.56 -1.46
CA ASP A 81 -12.98 -11.00 -1.64
C ASP A 81 -14.16 -11.61 -0.88
N ASN A 82 -14.94 -10.79 -0.17
CA ASN A 82 -16.15 -11.21 0.53
C ASN A 82 -17.32 -11.30 -0.46
N THR A 83 -17.89 -12.51 -0.61
CA THR A 83 -18.99 -12.76 -1.53
C THR A 83 -20.23 -11.88 -1.31
N ASN A 84 -20.46 -11.43 -0.08
CA ASN A 84 -21.59 -10.54 0.24
C ASN A 84 -21.43 -9.14 -0.34
N ASP A 85 -20.16 -8.71 -0.53
CA ASP A 85 -19.80 -7.39 -1.03
C ASP A 85 -19.56 -7.37 -2.55
N LEU A 86 -19.56 -8.56 -3.20
CA LEU A 86 -19.33 -8.67 -4.63
C LEU A 86 -20.59 -8.25 -5.41
N GLU A 87 -20.35 -7.48 -6.45
CA GLU A 87 -21.37 -7.04 -7.38
C GLU A 87 -21.45 -7.98 -8.59
N LEU A 88 -22.61 -7.98 -9.24
CA LEU A 88 -22.84 -8.70 -10.49
C LEU A 88 -22.15 -7.94 -11.61
N ASP A 89 -21.46 -8.69 -12.46
CA ASP A 89 -20.69 -8.17 -13.57
C ASP A 89 -19.67 -7.10 -13.13
N PHE A 90 -18.70 -6.82 -13.97
CA PHE A 90 -17.63 -5.90 -13.64
C PHE A 90 -18.17 -4.46 -13.55
N ILE A 91 -18.70 -4.10 -12.39
CA ILE A 91 -18.89 -2.70 -12.00
C ILE A 91 -17.63 -2.33 -11.22
N GLN A 92 -16.84 -1.44 -11.77
CA GLN A 92 -15.64 -0.92 -11.11
C GLN A 92 -16.07 -0.36 -9.74
N LYS A 93 -15.80 -1.10 -8.67
CA LYS A 93 -16.00 -0.58 -7.32
C LYS A 93 -15.10 0.64 -7.18
N GLY A 94 -15.72 1.75 -6.92
CA GLY A 94 -15.18 3.09 -6.94
C GLY A 94 -13.69 3.23 -6.66
N VAL A 95 -13.08 4.10 -7.41
CA VAL A 95 -11.71 4.57 -7.15
C VAL A 95 -11.77 5.54 -5.99
N THR A 96 -11.07 5.25 -4.92
CA THR A 96 -10.96 6.13 -3.75
C THR A 96 -9.67 6.92 -3.80
N ASP A 97 -9.79 8.23 -3.76
CA ASP A 97 -8.64 9.12 -3.65
C ASP A 97 -8.16 9.14 -2.18
N THR A 98 -7.01 8.54 -1.93
CA THR A 98 -6.50 8.28 -0.59
C THR A 98 -4.99 8.41 -0.48
N VAL A 99 -4.52 8.49 0.78
CA VAL A 99 -3.10 8.42 1.11
C VAL A 99 -2.79 7.06 1.71
N MET A 100 -1.80 6.39 1.13
CA MET A 100 -1.29 5.12 1.63
C MET A 100 0.13 5.31 2.18
N ILE A 101 0.40 4.63 3.30
CA ILE A 101 1.75 4.50 3.83
C ILE A 101 2.18 3.07 3.52
N LEU A 102 3.16 2.95 2.63
CA LEU A 102 3.59 1.68 2.06
C LEU A 102 4.87 1.18 2.73
N ASP A 103 4.93 -0.12 2.95
CA ASP A 103 6.12 -0.85 3.38
C ASP A 103 6.83 -1.41 2.15
N GLU A 104 8.12 -1.08 1.96
CA GLU A 104 8.93 -1.65 0.90
C GLU A 104 9.32 -3.08 1.30
N ILE A 105 8.64 -4.07 0.71
CA ILE A 105 8.81 -5.48 1.07
C ILE A 105 9.84 -6.21 0.21
N TYR A 106 10.20 -5.67 -0.94
CA TYR A 106 11.27 -6.19 -1.79
C TYR A 106 11.81 -5.10 -2.72
N SER A 107 13.13 -5.00 -2.82
CA SER A 107 13.82 -3.97 -3.63
C SER A 107 14.85 -4.60 -4.55
N THR A 108 14.86 -4.16 -5.81
CA THR A 108 15.85 -4.51 -6.82
C THR A 108 16.18 -3.29 -7.69
N PRO A 109 17.30 -3.30 -8.45
CA PRO A 109 17.59 -2.21 -9.38
C PRO A 109 16.51 -1.99 -10.45
N LYS A 110 15.76 -3.03 -10.81
CA LYS A 110 14.75 -2.97 -11.89
C LYS A 110 13.36 -2.62 -11.40
N ILE A 111 12.98 -3.09 -10.21
CA ILE A 111 11.62 -2.92 -9.68
C ILE A 111 11.60 -3.11 -8.17
N ASN A 112 10.86 -2.25 -7.48
CA ASN A 112 10.59 -2.36 -6.06
C ASN A 112 9.13 -2.77 -5.85
N LEU A 113 8.89 -3.59 -4.84
CA LEU A 113 7.57 -4.06 -4.43
C LEU A 113 7.22 -3.48 -3.07
N TYR A 114 6.03 -2.92 -2.98
CA TYR A 114 5.50 -2.34 -1.77
C TYR A 114 4.21 -3.00 -1.36
N PHE A 115 3.93 -2.92 -0.07
CA PHE A 115 2.73 -3.44 0.55
C PHE A 115 2.05 -2.33 1.35
N GLY A 116 0.73 -2.23 1.21
CA GLY A 116 -0.10 -1.32 1.98
C GLY A 116 -1.34 -2.00 2.53
N LYS A 117 -1.87 -1.45 3.61
CA LYS A 117 -3.11 -1.87 4.23
C LYS A 117 -4.05 -0.69 4.40
N THR A 118 -5.33 -0.91 4.15
CA THR A 118 -6.37 0.01 4.61
C THR A 118 -6.76 -0.28 6.07
N THR A 119 -7.52 0.63 6.66
CA THR A 119 -8.16 0.44 7.98
C THR A 119 -9.03 -0.81 8.03
N TRP A 120 -9.61 -1.22 6.92
CA TRP A 120 -10.46 -2.42 6.76
C TRP A 120 -9.66 -3.72 6.59
N LYS A 121 -8.32 -3.66 6.79
CA LYS A 121 -7.39 -4.78 6.65
C LYS A 121 -7.27 -5.33 5.22
N THR A 122 -7.84 -4.69 4.22
CA THR A 122 -7.61 -5.05 2.81
C THR A 122 -6.16 -4.79 2.43
N HIS A 123 -5.56 -5.75 1.75
CA HIS A 123 -4.15 -5.75 1.38
C HIS A 123 -3.99 -5.26 -0.05
N PHE A 124 -3.04 -4.36 -0.27
CA PHE A 124 -2.71 -3.85 -1.59
C PHE A 124 -1.22 -3.98 -1.84
N TYR A 125 -0.87 -4.37 -3.06
CA TYR A 125 0.50 -4.35 -3.52
C TYR A 125 0.70 -3.25 -4.54
N PHE A 126 1.89 -2.66 -4.50
CA PHE A 126 2.33 -1.64 -5.44
C PHE A 126 3.70 -2.01 -5.95
N TYR A 127 3.99 -1.58 -7.16
CA TYR A 127 5.33 -1.67 -7.71
C TYR A 127 5.84 -0.28 -8.08
N LYS A 128 7.16 -0.16 -8.23
CA LYS A 128 7.80 1.02 -8.77
C LYS A 128 9.02 0.61 -9.57
N THR A 129 9.10 1.02 -10.82
CA THR A 129 10.28 0.93 -11.67
C THR A 129 11.13 2.21 -11.55
N PRO A 130 12.37 2.23 -12.04
CA PRO A 130 13.18 3.46 -12.06
C PRO A 130 12.55 4.61 -12.86
N SER A 131 11.69 4.32 -13.84
CA SER A 131 10.99 5.32 -14.65
C SER A 131 9.75 5.90 -13.95
N ASP A 132 9.23 5.24 -12.93
CA ASP A 132 8.03 5.71 -12.24
C ASP A 132 8.37 6.78 -11.19
N SER A 133 7.61 7.85 -11.15
CA SER A 133 7.73 8.88 -10.11
C SER A 133 7.24 8.36 -8.75
N PHE A 134 6.14 7.59 -8.75
CA PHE A 134 5.47 7.07 -7.56
C PHE A 134 5.15 5.58 -7.73
N PRO A 135 4.97 4.84 -6.60
CA PRO A 135 4.47 3.47 -6.64
C PRO A 135 3.10 3.37 -7.33
N VAL A 136 2.94 2.36 -8.18
CA VAL A 136 1.73 2.07 -8.94
C VAL A 136 1.04 0.85 -8.35
N GLN A 137 -0.28 0.91 -8.13
CA GLN A 137 -1.06 -0.20 -7.60
C GLN A 137 -1.04 -1.40 -8.56
N LEU A 138 -0.81 -2.59 -8.02
CA LEU A 138 -1.10 -3.86 -8.68
C LEU A 138 -2.59 -4.16 -8.50
N VAL A 139 -3.33 -4.19 -9.61
CA VAL A 139 -4.79 -4.26 -9.58
C VAL A 139 -5.27 -5.71 -9.58
N ILE A 140 -6.15 -6.03 -8.64
CA ILE A 140 -6.92 -7.26 -8.58
C ILE A 140 -8.39 -6.92 -8.40
N ARG A 141 -9.28 -7.68 -9.03
CA ARG A 141 -10.72 -7.47 -8.94
C ARG A 141 -11.43 -8.79 -8.74
N TYR A 142 -12.48 -8.77 -7.95
CA TYR A 142 -13.37 -9.90 -7.78
C TYR A 142 -14.78 -9.46 -8.13
N TYR A 143 -15.49 -10.28 -8.90
CA TYR A 143 -16.88 -10.04 -9.24
C TYR A 143 -17.66 -11.35 -9.41
N LEU A 144 -18.98 -11.26 -9.34
CA LEU A 144 -19.86 -12.40 -9.57
C LEU A 144 -20.26 -12.44 -11.02
N GLN A 145 -19.97 -13.55 -11.69
CA GLN A 145 -20.42 -13.81 -13.05
C GLN A 145 -21.61 -14.76 -13.04
N GLY A 146 -22.77 -14.26 -13.44
CA GLY A 146 -23.94 -15.08 -13.70
C GLY A 146 -23.88 -15.66 -15.11
N GLY A 147 -24.18 -16.94 -15.27
CA GLY A 147 -24.37 -17.49 -16.60
C GLY A 147 -25.52 -16.77 -17.30
N LEU A 148 -25.25 -16.17 -18.46
CA LEU A 148 -26.22 -15.42 -19.29
C LEU A 148 -27.49 -16.20 -19.63
N ALA A 149 -27.46 -17.54 -19.52
CA ALA A 149 -28.58 -18.42 -19.84
C ALA A 149 -29.78 -18.36 -18.87
N ASN A 150 -29.64 -17.73 -17.71
CA ASN A 150 -30.68 -17.73 -16.67
C ASN A 150 -31.21 -16.33 -16.31
N TYR A 151 -30.87 -15.29 -17.07
CA TYR A 151 -31.23 -13.93 -16.78
C TYR A 151 -32.66 -13.50 -17.17
N ASP A 152 -33.48 -14.43 -17.68
CA ASP A 152 -34.88 -14.15 -17.98
C ASP A 152 -35.74 -13.97 -16.71
N ASN A 153 -35.16 -14.04 -15.51
CA ASN A 153 -35.86 -13.82 -14.28
C ASN A 153 -35.26 -12.65 -13.47
N ASP A 154 -35.75 -11.45 -13.72
CA ASP A 154 -35.57 -10.27 -12.84
C ASP A 154 -35.83 -10.59 -11.36
N ARG A 155 -36.62 -11.65 -11.08
CA ARG A 155 -36.90 -12.14 -9.73
C ARG A 155 -35.70 -12.80 -9.05
N ALA A 156 -34.72 -13.34 -9.77
CA ALA A 156 -33.52 -13.92 -9.18
C ALA A 156 -32.55 -12.82 -8.70
N ARG A 157 -32.51 -11.67 -9.39
CA ARG A 157 -31.78 -10.47 -8.94
C ARG A 157 -32.30 -9.95 -7.61
N TYR A 158 -33.63 -9.97 -7.41
CA TYR A 158 -34.26 -9.47 -6.20
C TYR A 158 -34.19 -10.41 -4.99
N ARG A 159 -34.02 -11.71 -5.20
CA ARG A 159 -33.99 -12.70 -4.10
C ARG A 159 -32.60 -12.96 -3.51
N GLY A 160 -31.54 -12.33 -4.03
CA GLY A 160 -30.22 -12.36 -3.40
C GLY A 160 -29.53 -13.74 -3.32
N ASP A 161 -30.01 -14.73 -4.10
CA ASP A 161 -29.37 -16.06 -4.12
C ASP A 161 -28.10 -16.02 -4.99
N LYS A 162 -27.01 -15.60 -4.36
CA LYS A 162 -25.68 -15.56 -4.94
C LYS A 162 -25.02 -16.95 -5.06
N SER A 163 -25.66 -17.99 -4.52
CA SER A 163 -25.08 -19.35 -4.46
C SER A 163 -24.85 -20.00 -5.84
N LYS A 164 -25.52 -19.50 -6.87
CA LYS A 164 -25.40 -19.98 -8.26
C LYS A 164 -24.43 -19.17 -9.13
N LEU A 165 -23.82 -18.15 -8.57
CA LEU A 165 -22.92 -17.27 -9.29
C LEU A 165 -21.48 -17.70 -9.07
N ASN A 166 -20.69 -17.67 -10.14
CA ASN A 166 -19.27 -17.95 -10.06
C ASN A 166 -18.51 -16.68 -9.66
N ILE A 167 -17.60 -16.80 -8.71
CA ILE A 167 -16.66 -15.74 -8.40
C ILE A 167 -15.57 -15.77 -9.47
N VAL A 168 -15.40 -14.65 -10.15
CA VAL A 168 -14.33 -14.43 -11.11
C VAL A 168 -13.26 -13.56 -10.46
N GLU A 169 -12.02 -14.01 -10.53
CA GLU A 169 -10.83 -13.24 -10.16
C GLU A 169 -10.21 -12.63 -11.43
N ASP A 170 -10.33 -11.33 -11.61
CA ASP A 170 -9.60 -10.59 -12.65
C ASP A 170 -8.21 -10.21 -12.12
N LYS A 171 -7.20 -10.88 -12.65
CA LYS A 171 -5.79 -10.72 -12.30
C LYS A 171 -5.13 -9.59 -13.09
N GLY A 172 -5.70 -8.38 -13.07
CA GLY A 172 -5.13 -7.23 -13.76
C GLY A 172 -3.64 -7.00 -13.47
N TYR A 173 -3.19 -7.32 -12.23
CA TYR A 173 -1.77 -7.26 -11.85
C TYR A 173 -0.86 -8.17 -12.68
N VAL A 174 -1.35 -9.30 -13.19
CA VAL A 174 -0.56 -10.19 -14.05
C VAL A 174 -0.23 -9.48 -15.36
N ASN A 175 -1.22 -8.86 -15.98
CA ASN A 175 -1.04 -8.09 -17.22
C ASN A 175 -0.11 -6.89 -17.01
N GLN A 176 -0.25 -6.18 -15.87
CA GLN A 176 0.62 -5.06 -15.52
C GLN A 176 2.09 -5.51 -15.40
N LEU A 177 2.35 -6.58 -14.65
CA LEU A 177 3.71 -7.11 -14.46
C LEU A 177 4.26 -7.71 -15.76
N HIS A 178 3.42 -8.40 -16.55
CA HIS A 178 3.83 -8.96 -17.84
C HIS A 178 4.28 -7.86 -18.81
N ALA A 179 3.56 -6.74 -18.88
CA ALA A 179 3.94 -5.61 -19.71
C ALA A 179 5.31 -5.04 -19.33
N ILE A 180 5.61 -4.92 -18.03
CA ILE A 180 6.88 -4.40 -17.51
C ILE A 180 8.03 -5.38 -17.74
N MET A 181 7.75 -6.68 -17.65
CA MET A 181 8.76 -7.75 -17.67
C MET A 181 8.84 -8.48 -19.01
N SER A 182 8.16 -7.98 -20.05
CA SER A 182 8.06 -8.61 -21.39
C SER A 182 9.41 -8.88 -22.05
N GLU A 183 10.43 -8.10 -21.73
CA GLU A 183 11.80 -8.28 -22.22
C GLU A 183 12.48 -9.57 -21.64
N CYS A 184 11.97 -10.08 -20.53
CA CYS A 184 12.56 -11.22 -19.83
C CYS A 184 12.02 -12.57 -20.30
N LYS A 185 12.55 -13.10 -21.39
CA LYS A 185 12.18 -14.43 -21.93
C LYS A 185 12.49 -15.61 -21.00
N LYS A 186 13.17 -15.38 -19.87
CA LYS A 186 13.52 -16.42 -18.88
C LYS A 186 12.42 -16.68 -17.86
N ILE A 187 11.35 -15.91 -17.84
CA ILE A 187 10.18 -16.16 -17.00
C ILE A 187 9.31 -17.17 -17.74
N PRO A 188 9.14 -18.39 -17.20
CA PRO A 188 8.34 -19.40 -17.87
C PRO A 188 6.84 -19.06 -17.77
N GLU A 189 6.04 -19.49 -18.76
CA GLU A 189 4.60 -19.22 -18.82
C GLU A 189 3.88 -19.74 -17.57
N THR A 190 4.26 -20.90 -17.08
CA THR A 190 3.71 -21.48 -15.85
C THR A 190 3.85 -20.60 -14.62
N MET A 191 4.86 -19.71 -14.60
CA MET A 191 5.03 -18.76 -13.48
C MET A 191 3.97 -17.65 -13.53
N TRP A 192 3.53 -17.26 -14.73
CA TRP A 192 2.45 -16.29 -14.92
C TRP A 192 1.09 -16.90 -14.58
N GLU A 193 0.84 -18.12 -15.03
CA GLU A 193 -0.40 -18.86 -14.75
C GLU A 193 -0.61 -19.07 -13.25
N LEU A 194 0.46 -19.43 -12.53
CA LEU A 194 0.44 -19.71 -11.09
C LEU A 194 0.64 -18.46 -10.21
N LEU A 195 0.81 -17.30 -10.83
CA LEU A 195 1.03 -16.07 -10.08
C LEU A 195 -0.19 -15.73 -9.22
N SER A 196 0.03 -15.56 -7.92
CA SER A 196 -0.99 -15.19 -6.96
C SER A 196 -0.73 -13.81 -6.37
N TYR A 197 -1.80 -13.10 -5.97
CA TYR A 197 -1.76 -11.79 -5.33
C TYR A 197 -1.30 -11.90 -3.87
N ARG A 198 -0.08 -12.42 -3.68
CA ARG A 198 0.54 -12.67 -2.36
C ARG A 198 2.00 -12.28 -2.39
N ASP A 199 2.47 -11.79 -1.25
CA ASP A 199 3.85 -11.36 -1.03
C ASP A 199 4.88 -12.34 -1.60
N TYR A 200 4.83 -13.60 -1.17
CA TYR A 200 5.78 -14.64 -1.61
C TYR A 200 5.78 -14.81 -3.13
N SER A 201 4.61 -14.91 -3.76
CA SER A 201 4.48 -15.16 -5.20
C SER A 201 5.04 -13.99 -6.02
N LEU A 202 4.67 -12.76 -5.65
CA LEU A 202 5.15 -11.54 -6.30
C LEU A 202 6.66 -11.38 -6.15
N LYS A 203 7.22 -11.64 -4.96
CA LYS A 203 8.67 -11.61 -4.72
C LYS A 203 9.43 -12.62 -5.57
N GLN A 204 8.91 -13.85 -5.74
CA GLN A 204 9.55 -14.87 -6.57
C GLN A 204 9.62 -14.44 -8.04
N LEU A 205 8.55 -13.88 -8.57
CA LEU A 205 8.52 -13.34 -9.93
C LEU A 205 9.56 -12.22 -10.11
N ILE A 206 9.58 -11.23 -9.21
CA ILE A 206 10.52 -10.10 -9.27
C ILE A 206 11.96 -10.59 -9.13
N LYS A 207 12.22 -11.56 -8.26
CA LYS A 207 13.54 -12.19 -8.12
C LYS A 207 14.00 -12.86 -9.43
N LYS A 208 13.07 -13.50 -10.15
CA LYS A 208 13.37 -14.10 -11.45
C LYS A 208 13.65 -13.02 -12.50
N TYR A 209 12.81 -11.97 -12.54
CA TYR A 209 12.99 -10.83 -13.44
C TYR A 209 14.34 -10.12 -13.23
N ASN A 210 14.74 -9.91 -11.99
CA ASN A 210 16.01 -9.25 -11.68
C ASN A 210 17.25 -10.01 -12.20
N LYS A 211 17.13 -11.32 -12.46
CA LYS A 211 18.18 -12.15 -13.05
C LYS A 211 18.19 -12.11 -14.58
N CYS A 212 17.26 -11.44 -15.21
CA CYS A 212 17.27 -11.23 -16.65
C CYS A 212 18.24 -10.10 -17.00
N LYS A 213 19.09 -10.39 -17.98
CA LYS A 213 20.05 -9.41 -18.52
C LYS A 213 19.34 -8.54 -19.54
#